data_2243ce76cf5abf7e502aa355b4722102
#
_entry.id   2243ce76cf5abf7e502aa355b4722102
#
_cell.length_a   1.000
_cell.length_b   1.000
_cell.length_c   1.000
_cell.angle_alpha   90.00
_cell.angle_beta   90.00
_cell.angle_gamma   90.00
#
_symmetry.space_group_name_H-M   'P 1'
#
loop_
_entity.id
_entity.type
_entity.pdbx_description
1 polymer ?
#
loop_
_entity_poly.entity_id
_entity_poly.type
_entity_poly.pdbx_seq_one_letter_code
_entity_poly.pdbx_strand_id
1 'polypeptide(L)'
;MTDFFRITNDSVHIEIKAFPNSPKNEFTGVRENRLCVRIAAPPEDGKANACLCGFLAKTLGCAKRDVVLVKGEKSRLKTVAVPVEYVEKLRGITGDI
;
A
#
# COMPACT_ATOMS: atom_id res chain seq x y z
N MET A 1 8.52 -18.14 -2.77
CA MET A 1 7.57 -17.39 -1.97
C MET A 1 7.88 -15.90 -2.08
N THR A 2 6.89 -15.13 -2.48
CA THR A 2 7.11 -13.72 -2.75
C THR A 2 6.54 -12.88 -1.62
N ASP A 3 7.42 -12.15 -0.93
CA ASP A 3 7.01 -11.26 0.13
C ASP A 3 7.04 -9.83 -0.37
N PHE A 4 5.88 -9.19 -0.39
CA PHE A 4 5.75 -7.79 -0.77
C PHE A 4 5.97 -6.85 0.41
N PHE A 5 6.31 -7.38 1.57
CA PHE A 5 6.57 -6.57 2.76
C PHE A 5 7.71 -7.17 3.58
N ARG A 6 8.30 -6.35 4.44
CA ARG A 6 9.30 -6.79 5.39
C ARG A 6 9.04 -6.14 6.74
N ILE A 7 9.29 -6.90 7.80
CA ILE A 7 9.09 -6.42 9.17
C ILE A 7 10.41 -5.82 9.65
N THR A 8 10.35 -4.60 10.16
CA THR A 8 11.46 -3.94 10.84
C THR A 8 11.15 -3.94 12.33
N ASN A 9 11.83 -3.12 13.14
CA ASN A 9 11.67 -3.19 14.60
C ASN A 9 10.22 -3.07 15.06
N ASP A 10 9.53 -2.02 14.65
CA ASP A 10 8.16 -1.74 15.09
C ASP A 10 7.23 -1.41 13.93
N SER A 11 7.70 -1.61 12.71
CA SER A 11 6.97 -1.25 11.49
C SER A 11 7.01 -2.37 10.47
N VAL A 12 6.09 -2.30 9.52
CA VAL A 12 6.09 -3.16 8.34
C VAL A 12 6.24 -2.25 7.13
N HIS A 13 7.25 -2.52 6.32
CA HIS A 13 7.46 -1.79 5.06
C HIS A 13 6.84 -2.57 3.93
N ILE A 14 5.87 -1.97 3.26
CA ILE A 14 5.09 -2.59 2.18
C ILE A 14 5.60 -2.06 0.85
N GLU A 15 6.03 -2.97 -0.04
CA GLU A 15 6.43 -2.60 -1.39
C GLU A 15 5.18 -2.60 -2.27
N ILE A 16 4.95 -1.50 -2.96
CA ILE A 16 3.72 -1.28 -3.73
C ILE A 16 4.05 -0.87 -5.16
N LYS A 17 3.21 -1.33 -6.08
CA LYS A 17 3.16 -0.80 -7.44
C LYS A 17 1.78 -0.20 -7.63
N ALA A 18 1.71 1.12 -7.79
CA ALA A 18 0.45 1.84 -7.90
C ALA A 18 0.06 2.07 -9.34
N PHE A 19 -1.24 1.97 -9.63
CA PHE A 19 -1.83 2.24 -10.94
C PHE A 19 -2.87 3.35 -10.77
N PRO A 20 -2.44 4.63 -10.86
CA PRO A 20 -3.37 5.76 -10.70
C PRO A 20 -4.33 5.87 -11.89
N ASN A 21 -5.29 6.78 -11.80
CA ASN A 21 -6.31 6.99 -12.83
C ASN A 21 -7.15 5.75 -13.09
N SER A 22 -7.32 4.89 -12.09
CA SER A 22 -8.16 3.69 -12.21
C SER A 22 -9.60 4.01 -11.83
N PRO A 23 -10.57 3.19 -12.29
CA PRO A 23 -11.98 3.44 -11.97
C PRO A 23 -12.31 3.29 -10.49
N LYS A 24 -11.54 2.48 -9.75
CA LYS A 24 -11.78 2.26 -8.32
C LYS A 24 -10.48 1.88 -7.62
N ASN A 25 -10.51 1.94 -6.30
CA ASN A 25 -9.38 1.47 -5.47
C ASN A 25 -9.50 -0.03 -5.31
N GLU A 26 -8.44 -0.76 -5.64
CA GLU A 26 -8.50 -2.21 -5.66
C GLU A 26 -7.10 -2.83 -5.55
N PHE A 27 -6.97 -3.88 -4.74
CA PHE A 27 -5.76 -4.70 -4.73
C PHE A 27 -5.91 -5.76 -5.81
N THR A 28 -4.92 -5.88 -6.70
CA THR A 28 -5.02 -6.80 -7.84
C THR A 28 -4.09 -8.00 -7.76
N GLY A 29 -3.22 -8.06 -6.76
CA GLY A 29 -2.34 -9.20 -6.56
C GLY A 29 -0.92 -8.77 -6.27
N VAL A 30 -0.03 -9.75 -6.18
CA VAL A 30 1.39 -9.51 -5.94
C VAL A 30 2.18 -9.93 -7.17
N ARG A 31 3.01 -9.03 -7.69
CA ARG A 31 3.89 -9.30 -8.82
C ARG A 31 5.26 -8.72 -8.54
N GLU A 32 6.30 -9.48 -8.82
CA GLU A 32 7.68 -9.06 -8.65
C GLU A 32 7.92 -8.52 -7.23
N ASN A 33 7.37 -9.22 -6.23
CA ASN A 33 7.48 -8.89 -4.82
C ASN A 33 6.88 -7.53 -4.47
N ARG A 34 5.84 -7.10 -5.21
CA ARG A 34 5.13 -5.85 -4.94
C ARG A 34 3.62 -6.07 -4.94
N LEU A 35 2.96 -5.44 -3.99
CA LEU A 35 1.51 -5.44 -3.94
C LEU A 35 1.00 -4.44 -4.98
N CYS A 36 0.26 -4.93 -5.95
CA CYS A 36 -0.30 -4.10 -7.02
C CYS A 36 -1.62 -3.50 -6.57
N VAL A 37 -1.74 -2.18 -6.66
CA VAL A 37 -2.90 -1.44 -6.16
C VAL A 37 -3.39 -0.47 -7.24
N ARG A 38 -4.66 -0.60 -7.61
CA ARG A 38 -5.31 0.39 -8.47
C ARG A 38 -5.79 1.53 -7.60
N ILE A 39 -5.59 2.75 -8.05
CA ILE A 39 -5.94 3.94 -7.28
C ILE A 39 -6.83 4.85 -8.12
N ALA A 40 -8.01 5.17 -7.58
CA ALA A 40 -8.99 6.02 -8.25
C ALA A 40 -8.69 7.50 -7.97
N ALA A 41 -7.50 7.93 -8.37
CA ALA A 41 -7.06 9.32 -8.24
C ALA A 41 -5.94 9.58 -9.24
N PRO A 42 -5.78 10.83 -9.68
CA PRO A 42 -4.69 11.18 -10.58
C PRO A 42 -3.35 11.21 -9.84
N PRO A 43 -2.22 11.03 -10.54
CA PRO A 43 -0.90 11.01 -9.91
C PRO A 43 -0.35 12.38 -9.51
N GLU A 44 -1.04 13.46 -9.87
CA GLU A 44 -0.57 14.82 -9.62
C GLU A 44 -0.89 15.30 -8.20
N ASP A 45 -0.09 16.23 -7.71
CA ASP A 45 -0.32 16.98 -6.47
C ASP A 45 -0.53 16.08 -5.25
N GLY A 46 0.10 14.90 -5.26
CA GLY A 46 -0.01 13.97 -4.14
C GLY A 46 -1.36 13.31 -3.97
N LYS A 47 -2.28 13.48 -4.92
CA LYS A 47 -3.64 12.92 -4.81
C LYS A 47 -3.64 11.40 -4.77
N ALA A 48 -2.87 10.76 -5.65
CA ALA A 48 -2.77 9.31 -5.67
C ALA A 48 -2.12 8.79 -4.39
N ASN A 49 -1.11 9.48 -3.88
CA ASN A 49 -0.45 9.07 -2.64
C ASN A 49 -1.41 9.16 -1.45
N ALA A 50 -2.16 10.24 -1.35
CA ALA A 50 -3.16 10.39 -0.29
C ALA A 50 -4.25 9.33 -0.38
N CYS A 51 -4.71 9.05 -1.60
CA CYS A 51 -5.72 8.04 -1.84
C CYS A 51 -5.20 6.64 -1.47
N LEU A 52 -3.98 6.32 -1.84
CA LEU A 52 -3.33 5.05 -1.50
C LEU A 52 -3.25 4.86 0.02
N CYS A 53 -2.74 5.87 0.72
CA CYS A 53 -2.62 5.79 2.18
C CYS A 53 -3.98 5.65 2.85
N GLY A 54 -4.98 6.38 2.39
CA GLY A 54 -6.35 6.26 2.91
C GLY A 54 -6.95 4.90 2.65
N PHE A 55 -6.74 4.33 1.48
CA PHE A 55 -7.24 3.01 1.12
C PHE A 55 -6.59 1.93 1.98
N LEU A 56 -5.27 2.01 2.16
CA LEU A 56 -4.55 1.07 3.03
C LEU A 56 -5.02 1.19 4.48
N ALA A 57 -5.16 2.40 4.98
CA ALA A 57 -5.60 2.62 6.36
C ALA A 57 -6.98 2.02 6.59
N LYS A 58 -7.89 2.23 5.66
CA LYS A 58 -9.25 1.68 5.76
C LYS A 58 -9.21 0.15 5.73
N THR A 59 -8.42 -0.43 4.85
CA THR A 59 -8.31 -1.89 4.73
C THR A 59 -7.71 -2.50 5.98
N LEU A 60 -6.69 -1.88 6.55
CA LEU A 60 -6.01 -2.40 7.74
C LEU A 60 -6.74 -2.04 9.04
N GLY A 61 -7.66 -1.09 9.00
CA GLY A 61 -8.38 -0.67 10.18
C GLY A 61 -7.57 0.25 11.09
N CYS A 62 -6.63 1.00 10.52
CA CYS A 62 -5.82 1.96 11.27
C CYS A 62 -6.13 3.39 10.84
N ALA A 63 -5.55 4.36 11.54
CA ALA A 63 -5.70 5.76 11.17
C ALA A 63 -4.82 6.05 9.94
N LYS A 64 -5.26 6.98 9.10
CA LYS A 64 -4.50 7.36 7.91
C LYS A 64 -3.10 7.84 8.27
N ARG A 65 -2.95 8.54 9.41
CA ARG A 65 -1.64 9.03 9.85
C ARG A 65 -0.67 7.90 10.20
N ASP A 66 -1.18 6.68 10.43
CA ASP A 66 -0.34 5.53 10.73
C ASP A 66 0.26 4.91 9.47
N VAL A 67 -0.22 5.33 8.31
CA VAL A 67 0.28 4.86 7.01
C VAL A 67 1.21 5.95 6.47
N VAL A 68 2.52 5.65 6.42
CA VAL A 68 3.54 6.62 6.06
C VAL A 68 4.19 6.24 4.73
N LEU A 69 4.16 7.15 3.78
CA LEU A 69 4.87 6.96 2.51
C LEU A 69 6.36 7.19 2.77
N VAL A 70 7.15 6.12 2.64
CA VAL A 70 8.59 6.16 2.94
C VAL A 70 9.40 6.64 1.73
N LYS A 71 9.05 6.14 0.54
CA LYS A 71 9.72 6.55 -0.69
C LYS A 71 8.81 6.31 -1.89
N GLY A 72 9.21 6.88 -3.03
CA GLY A 72 8.46 6.72 -4.27
C GLY A 72 7.36 7.74 -4.42
N GLU A 73 7.51 8.94 -3.83
CA GLU A 73 6.50 9.98 -3.87
C GLU A 73 6.04 10.30 -5.29
N LYS A 74 6.97 10.32 -6.24
CA LYS A 74 6.66 10.64 -7.64
C LYS A 74 6.81 9.42 -8.56
N SER A 75 6.76 8.23 -8.01
CA SER A 75 6.95 6.98 -8.74
C SER A 75 5.73 6.08 -8.58
N ARG A 76 5.54 5.16 -9.51
CA ARG A 76 4.55 4.10 -9.35
C ARG A 76 5.04 3.04 -8.36
N LEU A 77 6.35 2.94 -8.18
CA LEU A 77 6.95 2.02 -7.22
C LEU A 77 7.14 2.76 -5.90
N LYS A 78 6.39 2.35 -4.89
CA LYS A 78 6.34 3.05 -3.62
C LYS A 78 6.62 2.11 -2.47
N THR A 79 7.12 2.66 -1.37
CA THR A 79 7.26 1.92 -0.11
C THR A 79 6.48 2.67 0.95
N VAL A 80 5.62 1.95 1.66
CA VAL A 80 4.76 2.50 2.69
C VAL A 80 5.03 1.76 3.99
N ALA A 81 5.10 2.48 5.11
CA ALA A 81 5.29 1.88 6.43
C ALA A 81 4.01 1.96 7.24
N VAL A 82 3.69 0.88 7.93
CA VAL A 82 2.56 0.81 8.87
C VAL A 82 3.04 0.16 10.17
N PRO A 83 2.33 0.36 11.30
CA PRO A 83 2.72 -0.30 12.55
C PRO A 83 2.69 -1.82 12.41
N VAL A 84 3.63 -2.49 13.08
CA VAL A 84 3.80 -3.95 12.97
C VAL A 84 2.56 -4.72 13.42
N GLU A 85 1.75 -4.14 14.30
CA GLU A 85 0.53 -4.78 14.79
C GLU A 85 -0.48 -5.11 13.69
N TYR A 86 -0.36 -4.49 12.50
CA TYR A 86 -1.27 -4.72 11.39
C TYR A 86 -0.77 -5.77 10.40
N VAL A 87 0.35 -6.44 10.70
CA VAL A 87 0.95 -7.40 9.76
C VAL A 87 0.00 -8.55 9.39
N GLU A 88 -0.80 -9.04 10.34
CA GLU A 88 -1.72 -10.15 10.05
C GLU A 88 -2.84 -9.73 9.12
N LYS A 89 -3.36 -8.52 9.27
CA LYS A 89 -4.36 -8.00 8.34
C LYS A 89 -3.77 -7.80 6.95
N LEU A 90 -2.50 -7.40 6.90
CA LEU A 90 -1.80 -7.24 5.63
C LEU A 90 -1.70 -8.58 4.90
N ARG A 91 -1.39 -9.65 5.62
CA ARG A 91 -1.35 -11.00 5.03
C ARG A 91 -2.71 -11.42 4.48
N GLY A 92 -3.78 -11.00 5.15
CA GLY A 92 -5.14 -11.29 4.71
C GLY A 92 -5.52 -10.65 3.38
N ILE A 93 -4.89 -9.54 3.02
CA ILE A 93 -5.16 -8.88 1.74
C ILE A 93 -4.85 -9.82 0.57
N THR A 94 -3.69 -10.48 0.61
CA THR A 94 -3.28 -11.37 -0.48
C THR A 94 -4.02 -12.70 -0.44
N GLY A 95 -4.53 -13.09 0.70
CA GLY A 95 -5.34 -14.29 0.82
C GLY A 95 -6.67 -14.21 0.07
N ASP A 96 -7.15 -12.99 -0.17
CA ASP A 96 -8.44 -12.74 -0.83
C ASP A 96 -8.29 -12.45 -2.33
N ILE A 97 -7.10 -12.46 -2.85
CA ILE A 97 -6.85 -12.12 -4.26
C ILE A 97 -6.67 -13.40 -5.12
#